data_7064283a5aa5af555adc51e033da2918
#
_entry.id   7064283a5aa5af555adc51e033da2918
#
_cell.length_a   1.000
_cell.length_b   1.000
_cell.length_c   1.000
_cell.angle_alpha   90.00
_cell.angle_beta   90.00
_cell.angle_gamma   90.00
#
_symmetry.space_group_name_H-M   'P 1'
#
loop_
_entity.id
_entity.type
_entity.pdbx_description
1 polymer ?
#
loop_
_entity_poly.entity_id
_entity_poly.type
_entity_poly.pdbx_seq_one_letter_code
_entity_poly.pdbx_strand_id
1 'polypeptide(L)'
;MKTSKILMTAIILSSLSATGFAVDNTVGTGNGIAYGTGSVANNTKDIAIGKSAKVENYVGQNASIAIGNNAHVENMSGGVEASLSFNQTPYSGNDFSSARIPTDVNRAGTGIAIGNNTYARTGSTMVGNHNYIGKIGDVDMNTDTNGTRAQNLNAYSTTIGTNSFSNGALTTNTGTFNIMSSSYTGGRFSTPSQNFGSTITGTLNSIESKTAAGVGSGWFADRTSVGVANTISGVANRTANTNGSLVYGAGNEITNSITSLGNVAKATTDAAEFAGKLRDVIKNNNGGGATMAIGGGNKADWVLRTSIIGVNNTVTGTNGSEATDNFVAGVSNTVTNGTNDIIVGNNRNISGNHSVILGGIDTTTVMNNSDVVAVGHNSNVLVDGGVAIGANSVASTAAGQVGYNAAGNTNSTWKSTASAVSVGDTANNITRQITSIAAGTQDTDAVNVAQLRNVSEGSISQAKSYTDSQVSKVGAASAALAGLHPLDFDRNDKWSFSVGVGNYKNSSETAIGAFYRPNENTMFNIATTLGGSNNMISAGANFKFGQGTKKLSASKQVELEKQVQDLTQKYNDLNEKYNALMAKLESK
;
A
#
# COMPACT_ATOMS: atom_id res chain seq x y z
N MET A 1 52.16 61.56 37.14
CA MET A 1 51.46 60.35 37.56
C MET A 1 50.74 59.58 36.41
N LYS A 2 50.60 60.12 35.21
CA LYS A 2 49.97 59.44 34.06
C LYS A 2 50.95 58.56 33.25
N THR A 3 52.21 58.91 33.22
CA THR A 3 53.26 58.16 32.53
C THR A 3 53.70 56.87 33.20
N SER A 4 53.59 56.78 34.51
CA SER A 4 53.94 55.57 35.32
C SER A 4 52.93 54.44 35.15
N LYS A 5 51.64 54.72 34.91
CA LYS A 5 50.63 53.66 34.68
C LYS A 5 50.72 53.02 33.29
N ILE A 6 51.12 53.79 32.29
CA ILE A 6 51.30 53.25 30.90
C ILE A 6 52.56 52.39 30.84
N LEU A 7 53.61 52.75 31.57
CA LEU A 7 54.85 51.96 31.63
C LEU A 7 54.62 50.64 32.42
N MET A 8 53.83 50.65 33.47
CA MET A 8 53.52 49.46 34.29
C MET A 8 52.60 48.50 33.54
N THR A 9 51.64 48.99 32.75
CA THR A 9 50.80 48.17 31.89
C THR A 9 51.60 47.54 30.72
N ALA A 10 52.55 48.26 30.16
CA ALA A 10 53.46 47.75 29.11
C ALA A 10 54.44 46.71 29.66
N ILE A 11 54.91 46.86 30.90
CA ILE A 11 55.82 45.92 31.58
C ILE A 11 55.08 44.64 32.02
N ILE A 12 53.81 44.73 32.44
CA ILE A 12 53.01 43.55 32.76
C ILE A 12 52.66 42.76 31.49
N LEU A 13 52.36 43.43 30.38
CA LEU A 13 52.18 42.73 29.11
C LEU A 13 53.49 42.07 28.59
N SER A 14 54.65 42.73 28.77
CA SER A 14 55.90 42.19 28.32
C SER A 14 56.44 41.07 29.23
N SER A 15 56.11 41.04 30.52
CA SER A 15 56.50 39.97 31.44
C SER A 15 55.63 38.72 31.34
N LEU A 16 54.43 38.78 30.84
CA LEU A 16 53.62 37.60 30.49
C LEU A 16 54.08 36.90 29.22
N SER A 17 54.91 37.55 28.41
CA SER A 17 55.51 36.95 27.21
C SER A 17 56.71 36.04 27.49
N ALA A 18 57.19 35.97 28.73
CA ALA A 18 58.40 35.20 29.08
C ALA A 18 58.12 33.78 29.58
N THR A 19 56.86 33.37 29.71
CA THR A 19 56.50 32.00 30.09
C THR A 19 55.93 31.23 28.93
N GLY A 20 56.77 30.88 27.96
CA GLY A 20 56.56 29.72 27.07
C GLY A 20 55.26 29.57 26.24
N PHE A 21 54.35 30.49 26.34
CA PHE A 21 53.24 30.55 25.41
C PHE A 21 53.59 31.49 24.26
N ALA A 22 53.82 30.96 23.10
CA ALA A 22 53.96 31.73 21.88
C ALA A 22 52.59 32.41 21.61
N VAL A 23 52.35 33.55 22.22
CA VAL A 23 51.18 34.41 21.91
C VAL A 23 51.60 35.22 20.68
N ASP A 24 50.90 35.04 19.56
CA ASP A 24 51.02 35.94 18.43
C ASP A 24 50.46 37.32 18.83
N ASN A 25 51.36 38.18 19.29
CA ASN A 25 51.04 39.53 19.77
C ASN A 25 50.94 40.55 18.65
N THR A 26 50.88 40.16 17.40
CA THR A 26 50.82 41.06 16.26
C THR A 26 49.44 41.73 16.21
N VAL A 27 49.45 43.04 16.17
CA VAL A 27 48.24 43.81 15.89
C VAL A 27 47.96 43.66 14.39
N GLY A 28 46.75 43.27 14.04
CA GLY A 28 46.30 43.18 12.67
C GLY A 28 46.00 44.53 12.02
N THR A 29 45.32 44.53 10.93
CA THR A 29 44.98 45.73 10.14
C THR A 29 43.46 45.99 10.14
N GLY A 30 43.07 47.23 9.82
CA GLY A 30 41.68 47.67 9.72
C GLY A 30 41.27 48.61 10.85
N ASN A 31 40.01 49.00 10.86
CA ASN A 31 39.45 49.99 11.81
C ASN A 31 38.83 49.34 13.05
N GLY A 32 38.66 48.04 13.06
CA GLY A 32 38.06 47.26 14.16
C GLY A 32 39.09 46.63 15.11
N ILE A 33 38.70 45.61 15.83
CA ILE A 33 39.61 44.87 16.71
C ILE A 33 40.27 43.76 15.88
N ALA A 34 41.56 43.92 15.51
CA ALA A 34 42.34 42.94 14.82
C ALA A 34 43.55 42.51 15.64
N TYR A 35 43.65 41.20 15.96
CA TYR A 35 44.75 40.66 16.79
C TYR A 35 45.22 39.33 16.26
N GLY A 36 46.49 39.23 15.94
CA GLY A 36 47.15 38.05 15.34
C GLY A 36 47.79 38.36 13.99
N THR A 37 48.83 37.62 13.61
CA THR A 37 49.58 37.84 12.35
C THR A 37 48.61 37.70 11.17
N GLY A 38 48.50 38.78 10.36
CA GLY A 38 47.66 38.79 9.16
C GLY A 38 46.15 38.90 9.45
N SER A 39 45.75 39.22 10.68
CA SER A 39 44.36 39.49 10.97
C SER A 39 43.87 40.81 10.38
N VAL A 40 42.60 40.86 9.94
CA VAL A 40 42.00 42.01 9.27
C VAL A 40 40.57 42.23 9.80
N ALA A 41 40.29 43.43 10.36
CA ALA A 41 38.96 43.87 10.77
C ALA A 41 38.62 45.19 10.10
N ASN A 42 37.93 45.15 8.97
CA ASN A 42 37.77 46.32 8.11
C ASN A 42 36.96 47.46 8.73
N ASN A 43 35.91 47.18 9.51
CA ASN A 43 35.07 48.19 10.10
C ASN A 43 35.27 48.30 11.61
N THR A 44 34.89 49.45 12.19
CA THR A 44 35.11 49.75 13.60
C THR A 44 34.40 48.84 14.57
N LYS A 45 33.39 48.11 14.11
CA LYS A 45 32.62 47.13 14.93
C LYS A 45 33.06 45.70 14.71
N ASP A 46 33.97 45.44 13.76
CA ASP A 46 34.43 44.09 13.45
C ASP A 46 35.47 43.58 14.46
N ILE A 47 35.46 42.28 14.65
CA ILE A 47 36.39 41.59 15.52
C ILE A 47 37.10 40.48 14.71
N ALA A 48 38.43 40.53 14.57
CA ALA A 48 39.25 39.52 13.94
C ALA A 48 40.38 39.11 14.88
N ILE A 49 40.29 37.94 15.49
CA ILE A 49 41.28 37.44 16.48
C ILE A 49 41.81 36.09 16.02
N GLY A 50 43.12 36.02 15.79
CA GLY A 50 43.81 34.79 15.37
C GLY A 50 44.67 35.01 14.13
N LYS A 51 45.58 34.06 13.87
CA LYS A 51 46.43 34.12 12.68
C LYS A 51 45.55 34.08 11.41
N SER A 52 45.69 35.08 10.56
CA SER A 52 44.93 35.20 9.30
C SER A 52 43.38 35.28 9.50
N ALA A 53 42.91 35.62 10.70
CA ALA A 53 41.49 35.87 10.92
C ALA A 53 41.06 37.11 10.14
N LYS A 54 39.97 37.06 9.38
CA LYS A 54 39.55 38.15 8.49
C LYS A 54 38.06 38.43 8.60
N VAL A 55 37.71 39.69 8.69
CA VAL A 55 36.38 40.21 8.40
C VAL A 55 36.46 41.16 7.22
N GLU A 56 35.96 40.71 6.09
CA GLU A 56 35.93 41.48 4.83
C GLU A 56 34.51 41.94 4.56
N ASN A 57 34.16 43.14 5.01
CA ASN A 57 32.88 43.74 4.78
C ASN A 57 32.91 44.70 3.59
N TYR A 58 32.14 44.41 2.59
CA TYR A 58 32.04 45.28 1.41
C TYR A 58 30.99 46.37 1.53
N VAL A 59 30.08 46.28 2.48
CA VAL A 59 28.98 47.25 2.66
C VAL A 59 28.71 47.54 4.12
N GLY A 60 28.79 48.82 4.50
CA GLY A 60 28.28 49.34 5.76
C GLY A 60 29.12 49.01 7.01
N GLN A 61 28.65 49.51 8.13
CA GLN A 61 29.30 49.30 9.43
C GLN A 61 28.73 48.08 10.15
N ASN A 62 28.94 46.93 9.61
CA ASN A 62 28.44 45.70 10.18
C ASN A 62 29.39 45.21 11.28
N ALA A 63 28.84 44.57 12.32
CA ALA A 63 29.59 44.01 13.43
C ALA A 63 29.77 42.50 13.21
N SER A 64 30.80 42.08 12.49
CA SER A 64 31.12 40.66 12.23
C SER A 64 32.25 40.19 13.12
N ILE A 65 32.29 38.89 13.37
CA ILE A 65 33.22 38.26 14.31
C ILE A 65 33.95 37.10 13.61
N ALA A 66 35.28 37.18 13.51
CA ALA A 66 36.17 36.11 13.06
C ALA A 66 37.17 35.77 14.18
N ILE A 67 37.05 34.63 14.81
CA ILE A 67 37.93 34.20 15.91
C ILE A 67 38.52 32.81 15.61
N GLY A 68 39.82 32.73 15.51
CA GLY A 68 40.54 31.47 15.24
C GLY A 68 41.55 31.60 14.10
N ASN A 69 42.30 30.54 13.85
CA ASN A 69 43.25 30.49 12.76
C ASN A 69 42.49 30.39 11.45
N ASN A 70 42.73 31.37 10.56
CA ASN A 70 42.06 31.45 9.26
C ASN A 70 40.51 31.45 9.36
N ALA A 71 39.98 31.99 10.45
CA ALA A 71 38.55 32.26 10.55
C ALA A 71 38.18 33.44 9.66
N HIS A 72 37.19 33.30 8.80
CA HIS A 72 36.88 34.30 7.79
C HIS A 72 35.39 34.60 7.72
N VAL A 73 35.05 35.88 7.76
CA VAL A 73 33.72 36.38 7.45
C VAL A 73 33.81 37.23 6.19
N GLU A 74 33.08 36.83 5.18
CA GLU A 74 32.91 37.59 3.95
C GLU A 74 31.49 38.10 3.83
N ASN A 75 31.28 39.38 4.02
CA ASN A 75 30.01 40.03 3.77
C ASN A 75 29.97 40.51 2.31
N MET A 76 28.94 40.07 1.61
CA MET A 76 28.81 40.37 0.18
C MET A 76 28.32 41.81 -0.06
N SER A 77 28.57 42.36 -1.22
CA SER A 77 28.10 43.68 -1.60
C SER A 77 26.59 43.76 -1.72
N GLY A 78 25.97 44.86 -1.35
CA GLY A 78 24.53 45.05 -1.16
C GLY A 78 23.59 44.66 -2.31
N GLY A 79 24.10 44.45 -3.50
CA GLY A 79 23.32 43.95 -4.64
C GLY A 79 23.00 42.47 -4.59
N VAL A 80 23.87 41.69 -3.98
CA VAL A 80 23.69 40.21 -3.84
C VAL A 80 22.92 39.89 -2.57
N GLU A 81 23.14 40.65 -1.50
CA GLU A 81 22.47 40.50 -0.22
C GLU A 81 20.97 40.80 -0.26
N ALA A 82 20.60 41.75 -1.15
CA ALA A 82 19.20 42.11 -1.38
C ALA A 82 18.40 41.00 -2.09
N SER A 83 19.04 39.98 -2.58
CA SER A 83 18.39 38.90 -3.37
C SER A 83 18.70 37.53 -2.84
N LEU A 84 18.40 37.28 -1.57
CA LEU A 84 18.28 35.91 -1.10
C LEU A 84 17.08 35.30 -1.81
N SER A 85 17.35 34.54 -2.80
CA SER A 85 16.32 33.86 -3.57
C SER A 85 16.68 32.40 -3.74
N PHE A 86 15.70 31.57 -3.80
CA PHE A 86 15.92 30.15 -4.08
C PHE A 86 16.54 29.92 -5.45
N ASN A 87 16.26 30.80 -6.35
CA ASN A 87 16.72 30.82 -7.69
C ASN A 87 17.23 32.23 -7.99
N GLN A 88 18.47 32.45 -8.06
CA GLN A 88 19.02 33.77 -8.42
C GLN A 88 18.89 34.06 -9.91
N THR A 89 17.67 34.06 -10.44
CA THR A 89 17.51 34.67 -11.75
C THR A 89 17.08 36.13 -11.54
N PRO A 90 17.87 37.10 -11.94
CA PRO A 90 17.52 38.52 -11.82
C PRO A 90 16.25 38.90 -12.57
N TYR A 91 15.68 38.02 -13.36
CA TYR A 91 14.66 38.30 -14.35
C TYR A 91 13.29 37.66 -14.10
N SER A 92 13.15 36.69 -13.19
CA SER A 92 11.85 36.09 -12.89
C SER A 92 11.26 36.70 -11.62
N GLY A 93 10.38 37.64 -11.77
CA GLY A 93 9.87 38.40 -10.65
C GLY A 93 8.86 37.66 -9.73
N ASN A 94 8.57 36.36 -9.93
CA ASN A 94 7.46 35.69 -9.26
C ASN A 94 7.69 34.24 -8.90
N ASP A 95 8.91 33.74 -8.90
CA ASP A 95 9.23 32.39 -8.45
C ASP A 95 9.93 32.39 -7.08
N PHE A 96 10.22 31.23 -6.55
CA PHE A 96 11.06 31.06 -5.36
C PHE A 96 12.37 31.85 -5.47
N SER A 97 12.78 32.15 -6.68
CA SER A 97 13.99 32.87 -7.00
C SER A 97 13.97 34.35 -6.65
N SER A 98 12.80 34.94 -6.48
CA SER A 98 12.64 36.35 -6.17
C SER A 98 12.24 36.64 -4.72
N ALA A 99 12.19 35.59 -3.88
CA ALA A 99 11.98 35.76 -2.46
C ALA A 99 13.16 36.51 -1.86
N ARG A 100 12.98 37.78 -1.56
CA ARG A 100 13.97 38.61 -0.88
C ARG A 100 13.73 38.51 0.61
N ILE A 101 14.74 38.10 1.37
CA ILE A 101 14.76 38.34 2.80
C ILE A 101 15.06 39.83 3.00
N PRO A 102 14.32 40.52 3.84
CA PRO A 102 14.50 41.96 4.02
C PRO A 102 15.89 42.24 4.52
N THR A 103 16.57 43.10 3.82
CA THR A 103 17.87 43.59 4.21
C THR A 103 17.67 44.91 4.97
N ASP A 104 17.48 44.85 6.27
CA ASP A 104 17.95 45.95 7.09
C ASP A 104 19.46 45.85 7.13
N VAL A 105 20.13 46.77 6.45
CA VAL A 105 21.62 46.83 6.36
C VAL A 105 22.27 46.83 7.74
N ASN A 106 21.57 47.24 8.77
CA ASN A 106 22.05 47.22 10.15
C ASN A 106 21.90 45.89 10.86
N ARG A 107 21.11 44.94 10.31
CA ARG A 107 20.84 43.64 10.87
C ARG A 107 21.37 42.47 10.03
N ALA A 108 21.45 42.64 8.74
CA ALA A 108 21.65 41.57 7.79
C ALA A 108 23.12 41.28 7.44
N GLY A 109 24.00 42.23 7.66
CA GLY A 109 25.38 42.09 7.20
C GLY A 109 26.36 41.39 8.15
N THR A 110 25.92 40.94 9.32
CA THR A 110 26.81 40.39 10.34
C THR A 110 27.03 38.89 10.15
N GLY A 111 28.27 38.46 10.06
CA GLY A 111 28.64 37.02 10.08
C GLY A 111 29.46 36.69 11.32
N ILE A 112 29.41 35.42 11.74
CA ILE A 112 30.18 34.90 12.86
C ILE A 112 30.96 33.67 12.37
N ALA A 113 32.30 33.72 12.41
CA ALA A 113 33.18 32.61 12.14
C ALA A 113 34.09 32.36 13.35
N ILE A 114 33.89 31.26 14.07
CA ILE A 114 34.68 30.91 15.25
C ILE A 114 35.28 29.50 15.08
N GLY A 115 36.61 29.44 15.07
CA GLY A 115 37.32 28.18 14.95
C GLY A 115 38.45 28.22 13.92
N ASN A 116 38.96 27.04 13.57
CA ASN A 116 40.06 26.92 12.64
C ASN A 116 39.52 26.64 11.22
N ASN A 117 39.97 27.42 10.24
CA ASN A 117 39.50 27.32 8.84
C ASN A 117 37.95 27.38 8.76
N THR A 118 37.35 28.32 9.44
CA THR A 118 35.90 28.49 9.46
C THR A 118 35.52 29.69 8.60
N TYR A 119 34.56 29.51 7.70
CA TYR A 119 34.19 30.53 6.75
C TYR A 119 32.69 30.84 6.79
N ALA A 120 32.34 32.03 7.21
CA ALA A 120 30.96 32.49 7.26
C ALA A 120 30.70 33.60 6.23
N ARG A 121 29.53 33.57 5.64
CA ARG A 121 29.00 34.66 4.81
C ARG A 121 27.91 35.42 5.52
N THR A 122 27.34 36.38 4.83
CA THR A 122 26.30 37.31 5.31
C THR A 122 25.26 36.63 6.18
N GLY A 123 25.12 37.12 7.41
CA GLY A 123 24.15 36.64 8.38
C GLY A 123 24.39 35.23 8.89
N SER A 124 25.47 34.56 8.47
CA SER A 124 25.71 33.17 8.84
C SER A 124 26.54 33.04 10.12
N THR A 125 26.28 31.98 10.88
CA THR A 125 27.04 31.59 12.06
C THR A 125 27.73 30.25 11.82
N MET A 126 29.07 30.27 11.81
CA MET A 126 29.91 29.09 11.64
C MET A 126 30.80 28.92 12.86
N VAL A 127 30.63 27.82 13.58
CA VAL A 127 31.40 27.50 14.78
C VAL A 127 31.97 26.12 14.67
N GLY A 128 33.30 25.99 14.84
CA GLY A 128 33.94 24.68 14.81
C GLY A 128 35.24 24.65 14.06
N ASN A 129 35.48 23.57 13.35
CA ASN A 129 36.76 23.34 12.70
C ASN A 129 36.57 22.88 11.25
N HIS A 130 37.25 23.54 10.30
CA HIS A 130 37.15 23.22 8.88
C HIS A 130 35.72 23.31 8.29
N ASN A 131 34.92 24.28 8.74
CA ASN A 131 33.63 24.57 8.18
C ASN A 131 33.77 25.62 7.10
N TYR A 132 33.82 25.18 5.84
CA TYR A 132 34.08 26.06 4.70
C TYR A 132 33.09 25.82 3.54
N ILE A 133 33.21 26.57 2.49
CA ILE A 133 32.38 26.44 1.29
C ILE A 133 33.14 25.57 0.26
N GLY A 134 32.49 24.52 -0.22
CA GLY A 134 32.99 23.67 -1.29
C GLY A 134 31.93 23.36 -2.33
N LYS A 135 32.24 22.48 -3.24
CA LYS A 135 31.35 21.94 -4.28
C LYS A 135 31.13 20.44 -4.08
N ILE A 136 30.16 19.90 -4.80
CA ILE A 136 29.88 18.45 -4.77
C ILE A 136 31.15 17.67 -5.16
N GLY A 137 31.45 16.64 -4.38
CA GLY A 137 32.62 15.79 -4.58
C GLY A 137 33.91 16.36 -4.02
N ASP A 138 33.85 17.58 -3.47
CA ASP A 138 34.99 18.17 -2.79
C ASP A 138 34.91 17.79 -1.30
N VAL A 139 35.41 16.63 -1.00
CA VAL A 139 35.63 16.15 0.38
C VAL A 139 37.04 16.45 0.87
N ASP A 140 37.90 16.98 0.01
CA ASP A 140 39.21 17.44 0.39
C ASP A 140 39.10 18.84 0.99
N MET A 141 39.19 18.86 2.27
CA MET A 141 39.07 20.04 3.11
C MET A 141 40.27 20.98 3.02
N ASN A 142 41.24 20.65 2.23
CA ASN A 142 42.41 21.46 1.98
C ASN A 142 42.34 22.25 0.66
N THR A 143 41.42 21.93 -0.22
CA THR A 143 41.25 22.63 -1.47
C THR A 143 40.23 23.75 -1.36
N ASP A 144 40.68 24.94 -1.17
CA ASP A 144 39.85 26.15 -1.34
C ASP A 144 39.52 26.30 -2.83
N THR A 145 38.34 25.91 -3.23
CA THR A 145 37.90 26.04 -4.62
C THR A 145 37.45 27.48 -4.90
N ASN A 146 38.42 28.32 -5.12
CA ASN A 146 38.26 29.74 -5.35
C ASN A 146 37.27 30.16 -6.46
N GLY A 147 36.89 29.24 -7.36
CA GLY A 147 35.99 29.53 -8.46
C GLY A 147 34.50 29.56 -8.13
N THR A 148 34.12 29.02 -6.99
CA THR A 148 32.68 28.86 -6.64
C THR A 148 32.19 29.80 -5.56
N ARG A 149 33.04 30.58 -4.96
CA ARG A 149 32.74 31.53 -3.88
C ARG A 149 31.62 32.51 -4.21
N ALA A 150 31.59 33.04 -5.40
CA ALA A 150 30.60 34.03 -5.80
C ALA A 150 29.21 33.45 -6.06
N GLN A 151 29.10 32.16 -6.17
CA GLN A 151 27.94 31.47 -6.71
C GLN A 151 27.19 30.68 -5.63
N ASN A 152 27.86 30.30 -4.58
CA ASN A 152 27.29 29.49 -3.49
C ASN A 152 26.95 30.38 -2.30
N LEU A 153 25.69 30.65 -2.12
CA LEU A 153 25.22 31.51 -1.05
C LEU A 153 25.01 30.70 0.22
N ASN A 154 26.02 30.72 1.05
CA ASN A 154 25.91 30.38 2.45
C ASN A 154 25.48 31.65 3.18
N ALA A 155 24.18 31.92 3.25
CA ALA A 155 23.65 33.14 3.83
C ALA A 155 22.58 32.85 4.86
N TYR A 156 22.62 33.55 5.99
CA TYR A 156 21.71 33.33 7.12
C TYR A 156 21.67 31.86 7.58
N SER A 157 22.78 31.18 7.47
CA SER A 157 22.92 29.76 7.76
C SER A 157 23.68 29.55 9.08
N THR A 158 23.37 28.45 9.75
CA THR A 158 24.07 28.04 10.95
C THR A 158 24.80 26.72 10.70
N THR A 159 26.13 26.70 10.93
CA THR A 159 26.93 25.47 10.92
C THR A 159 27.70 25.36 12.22
N ILE A 160 27.51 24.28 12.95
CA ILE A 160 28.20 23.99 14.21
C ILE A 160 28.80 22.59 14.13
N GLY A 161 30.13 22.48 14.18
CA GLY A 161 30.76 21.17 14.17
C GLY A 161 32.12 21.15 13.50
N THR A 162 32.55 19.96 13.06
CA THR A 162 33.84 19.74 12.45
C THR A 162 33.66 19.19 11.03
N ASN A 163 34.42 19.72 10.10
CA ASN A 163 34.38 19.30 8.71
C ASN A 163 32.95 19.28 8.15
N SER A 164 32.13 20.20 8.59
CA SER A 164 30.74 20.33 8.17
C SER A 164 30.58 21.50 7.25
N PHE A 165 29.86 21.29 6.16
CA PHE A 165 29.82 22.21 5.05
C PHE A 165 28.37 22.50 4.66
N SER A 166 28.05 23.78 4.53
CA SER A 166 26.69 24.21 4.14
C SER A 166 26.76 25.16 2.96
N ASN A 167 26.16 24.73 1.87
CA ASN A 167 25.97 25.55 0.70
C ASN A 167 24.46 25.75 0.46
N GLY A 168 23.97 26.93 0.81
CA GLY A 168 22.55 27.26 0.72
C GLY A 168 22.20 28.39 1.68
N ALA A 169 21.02 28.96 1.52
CA ALA A 169 20.49 29.98 2.40
C ALA A 169 19.55 29.40 3.45
N LEU A 170 19.53 29.99 4.64
CA LEU A 170 18.67 29.57 5.77
C LEU A 170 18.86 28.10 6.17
N THR A 171 20.06 27.56 5.97
CA THR A 171 20.36 26.17 6.31
C THR A 171 20.82 26.02 7.76
N THR A 172 20.57 24.84 8.33
CA THR A 172 21.13 24.46 9.62
C THR A 172 21.93 23.15 9.47
N ASN A 173 23.19 23.16 9.89
CA ASN A 173 24.05 21.99 9.83
C ASN A 173 24.78 21.82 11.15
N THR A 174 24.49 20.74 11.87
CA THR A 174 25.08 20.47 13.19
C THR A 174 25.68 19.07 13.21
N GLY A 175 26.96 18.98 13.56
CA GLY A 175 27.64 17.70 13.69
C GLY A 175 28.99 17.61 12.98
N THR A 176 29.34 16.44 12.51
CA THR A 176 30.68 16.16 11.97
C THR A 176 30.60 15.54 10.58
N PHE A 177 31.40 16.02 9.63
CA PHE A 177 31.44 15.56 8.24
C PHE A 177 30.06 15.61 7.53
N ASN A 178 29.22 16.55 7.89
CA ASN A 178 27.95 16.74 7.20
C ASN A 178 28.12 17.70 6.02
N ILE A 179 27.56 17.35 4.88
CA ILE A 179 27.77 18.10 3.62
C ILE A 179 26.43 18.53 3.03
N MET A 180 26.23 19.82 2.87
CA MET A 180 25.21 20.36 1.98
C MET A 180 25.92 20.94 0.75
N SER A 181 25.84 20.26 -0.38
CA SER A 181 26.53 20.66 -1.59
C SER A 181 25.58 21.02 -2.73
N SER A 182 26.05 21.85 -3.64
CA SER A 182 25.32 22.17 -4.85
C SER A 182 26.25 22.06 -6.06
N SER A 183 25.77 21.49 -7.16
CA SER A 183 26.49 21.57 -8.43
C SER A 183 26.01 22.76 -9.20
N TYR A 184 26.79 23.82 -9.16
CA TYR A 184 26.58 24.92 -10.06
C TYR A 184 27.60 24.84 -11.21
N THR A 185 27.11 24.68 -12.41
CA THR A 185 27.93 24.85 -13.62
C THR A 185 27.59 26.21 -14.21
N GLY A 186 28.38 27.21 -13.83
CA GLY A 186 28.20 28.60 -14.12
C GLY A 186 27.67 28.97 -15.50
N GLY A 187 26.42 29.35 -15.57
CA GLY A 187 25.83 30.13 -16.65
C GLY A 187 25.73 31.60 -16.24
N ARG A 188 25.85 32.51 -17.17
CA ARG A 188 25.90 33.96 -16.95
C ARG A 188 24.67 34.54 -16.23
N PHE A 189 23.61 33.77 -16.04
CA PHE A 189 22.30 34.28 -15.62
C PHE A 189 21.56 33.44 -14.56
N SER A 190 22.12 32.36 -14.04
CA SER A 190 21.43 31.53 -13.06
C SER A 190 22.37 31.03 -11.97
N THR A 191 22.14 31.45 -10.77
CA THR A 191 22.64 30.78 -9.57
C THR A 191 21.43 30.25 -8.83
N PRO A 192 21.00 28.99 -9.05
CA PRO A 192 19.96 28.42 -8.22
C PRO A 192 20.45 28.38 -6.79
N SER A 193 19.69 28.95 -5.88
CA SER A 193 19.87 28.69 -4.46
C SER A 193 19.42 27.27 -4.21
N GLN A 194 20.37 26.40 -4.07
CA GLN A 194 20.14 25.02 -3.73
C GLN A 194 20.19 24.87 -2.20
N ASN A 195 19.56 23.84 -1.67
CA ASN A 195 19.52 23.52 -0.24
C ASN A 195 18.82 24.53 0.67
N PHE A 196 17.98 25.40 0.14
CA PHE A 196 17.31 26.44 0.92
C PHE A 196 16.46 25.86 2.04
N GLY A 197 16.66 26.37 3.28
CA GLY A 197 15.89 25.95 4.45
C GLY A 197 16.12 24.50 4.88
N SER A 198 17.15 23.85 4.38
CA SER A 198 17.45 22.47 4.72
C SER A 198 18.22 22.34 6.02
N THR A 199 18.03 21.21 6.69
CA THR A 199 18.63 20.92 8.00
C THR A 199 19.34 19.57 7.98
N ILE A 200 20.58 19.53 8.51
CA ILE A 200 21.31 18.32 8.85
C ILE A 200 21.67 18.33 10.32
N THR A 201 21.44 17.20 10.98
CA THR A 201 21.94 16.93 12.34
C THR A 201 22.55 15.54 12.40
N GLY A 202 23.78 15.41 12.89
CA GLY A 202 24.43 14.11 13.01
C GLY A 202 25.81 14.03 12.37
N THR A 203 26.14 12.89 11.75
CA THR A 203 27.48 12.63 11.26
C THR A 203 27.47 11.98 9.88
N LEU A 204 28.34 12.42 8.99
CA LEU A 204 28.50 11.84 7.65
C LEU A 204 27.23 11.89 6.78
N ASN A 205 26.36 12.84 7.02
CA ASN A 205 25.14 13.00 6.22
C ASN A 205 25.37 13.95 5.04
N SER A 206 24.65 13.75 3.95
CA SER A 206 24.74 14.65 2.79
C SER A 206 23.38 15.06 2.22
N ILE A 207 23.28 16.34 1.84
CA ILE A 207 22.27 16.89 0.95
C ILE A 207 22.96 17.37 -0.31
N GLU A 208 22.68 16.73 -1.44
CA GLU A 208 23.32 17.01 -2.71
C GLU A 208 22.32 17.57 -3.70
N SER A 209 22.50 18.82 -4.07
CA SER A 209 21.63 19.47 -5.04
C SER A 209 22.30 19.47 -6.42
N LYS A 210 22.13 18.38 -7.15
CA LYS A 210 22.50 18.25 -8.57
C LYS A 210 21.25 18.45 -9.40
N THR A 211 21.35 19.10 -10.53
CA THR A 211 20.27 19.02 -11.51
C THR A 211 20.18 17.59 -11.99
N ALA A 212 19.06 16.93 -11.75
CA ALA A 212 18.83 15.59 -12.25
C ALA A 212 18.80 15.62 -13.78
N ALA A 213 19.39 14.61 -14.41
CA ALA A 213 19.28 14.45 -15.86
C ALA A 213 17.80 14.39 -16.27
N GLY A 214 17.35 15.33 -17.09
CA GLY A 214 15.95 15.42 -17.54
C GLY A 214 15.06 16.39 -16.78
N VAL A 215 15.51 16.98 -15.68
CA VAL A 215 14.80 18.07 -15.00
C VAL A 215 15.19 19.40 -15.64
N GLY A 216 14.33 19.90 -16.50
CA GLY A 216 14.54 21.10 -17.29
C GLY A 216 15.39 20.85 -18.54
N SER A 217 15.26 21.67 -19.57
CA SER A 217 16.07 21.61 -20.79
C SER A 217 16.51 22.99 -21.24
N GLY A 218 17.73 23.07 -21.80
CA GLY A 218 18.27 24.29 -22.39
C GLY A 218 18.80 25.30 -21.37
N TRP A 219 18.83 26.56 -21.74
CA TRP A 219 19.36 27.68 -20.93
C TRP A 219 18.66 27.86 -19.55
N PHE A 220 17.58 27.15 -19.28
CA PHE A 220 16.78 27.23 -18.08
C PHE A 220 16.78 25.94 -17.26
N ALA A 221 17.51 24.93 -17.68
CA ALA A 221 17.56 23.61 -17.02
C ALA A 221 17.98 23.69 -15.54
N ASP A 222 18.85 24.63 -15.22
CA ASP A 222 19.41 24.79 -13.87
C ASP A 222 18.54 25.66 -12.93
N ARG A 223 17.31 25.97 -13.32
CA ARG A 223 16.43 26.85 -12.56
C ARG A 223 15.49 26.14 -11.59
N THR A 224 15.49 24.84 -11.58
CA THR A 224 14.67 24.06 -10.63
C THR A 224 15.26 24.19 -9.23
N SER A 225 14.46 24.64 -8.28
CA SER A 225 14.85 24.65 -6.88
C SER A 225 15.05 23.22 -6.39
N VAL A 226 16.25 22.92 -5.93
CA VAL A 226 16.66 21.56 -5.50
C VAL A 226 17.27 21.63 -4.11
N GLY A 227 17.00 20.63 -3.30
CA GLY A 227 17.49 20.57 -1.92
C GLY A 227 16.70 21.43 -0.96
N VAL A 228 15.52 21.90 -1.36
CA VAL A 228 14.70 22.81 -0.55
C VAL A 228 14.00 22.06 0.57
N ALA A 229 14.09 22.58 1.79
CA ALA A 229 13.38 22.09 2.98
C ALA A 229 13.59 20.59 3.30
N ASN A 230 14.72 20.04 2.95
CA ASN A 230 15.09 18.69 3.35
C ASN A 230 15.54 18.66 4.80
N THR A 231 15.20 17.60 5.51
CA THR A 231 15.64 17.38 6.88
C THR A 231 16.30 16.02 7.01
N ILE A 232 17.55 15.99 7.46
CA ILE A 232 18.30 14.76 7.73
C ILE A 232 18.72 14.75 9.20
N SER A 233 18.45 13.65 9.89
CA SER A 233 18.96 13.42 11.25
C SER A 233 19.50 12.00 11.39
N GLY A 234 20.76 11.87 11.79
CA GLY A 234 21.36 10.56 12.00
C GLY A 234 22.76 10.42 11.43
N VAL A 235 23.08 9.25 10.89
CA VAL A 235 24.43 8.90 10.43
C VAL A 235 24.42 8.36 9.01
N ALA A 236 25.32 8.89 8.16
CA ALA A 236 25.53 8.40 6.78
C ALA A 236 24.26 8.37 5.92
N ASN A 237 23.33 9.28 6.14
CA ASN A 237 22.15 9.42 5.31
C ASN A 237 22.46 10.37 4.14
N ARG A 238 21.76 10.16 3.03
CA ARG A 238 21.95 10.92 1.82
C ARG A 238 20.63 11.35 1.19
N THR A 239 20.54 12.60 0.78
CA THR A 239 19.52 13.05 -0.17
C THR A 239 20.19 13.67 -1.40
N ALA A 240 19.71 13.37 -2.60
CA ALA A 240 20.20 13.98 -3.82
C ALA A 240 19.05 14.32 -4.76
N ASN A 241 19.00 15.57 -5.23
CA ASN A 241 17.91 16.07 -6.10
C ASN A 241 16.53 15.87 -5.50
N THR A 242 16.33 16.33 -4.26
CA THR A 242 15.09 16.15 -3.52
C THR A 242 14.60 17.47 -2.95
N ASN A 243 13.29 17.61 -2.78
CA ASN A 243 12.67 18.70 -2.02
C ASN A 243 11.71 18.15 -0.96
N GLY A 244 11.65 18.79 0.20
CA GLY A 244 10.72 18.45 1.27
C GLY A 244 10.90 17.03 1.84
N SER A 245 12.07 16.43 1.64
CA SER A 245 12.33 15.06 2.11
C SER A 245 12.73 15.03 3.58
N LEU A 246 12.29 13.98 4.27
CA LEU A 246 12.61 13.71 5.67
C LEU A 246 13.39 12.40 5.78
N VAL A 247 14.59 12.45 6.34
CA VAL A 247 15.42 11.26 6.58
C VAL A 247 15.80 11.20 8.05
N TYR A 248 15.51 10.07 8.69
CA TYR A 248 15.86 9.84 10.09
C TYR A 248 16.42 8.44 10.29
N GLY A 249 17.64 8.35 10.81
CA GLY A 249 18.27 7.05 11.08
C GLY A 249 19.67 6.91 10.51
N ALA A 250 20.01 5.76 9.93
CA ALA A 250 21.35 5.50 9.43
C ALA A 250 21.35 4.87 8.04
N GLY A 251 22.21 5.40 7.14
CA GLY A 251 22.42 4.82 5.81
C GLY A 251 21.23 4.88 4.87
N ASN A 252 20.23 5.75 5.14
CA ASN A 252 19.10 5.92 4.23
C ASN A 252 19.48 6.81 3.05
N GLU A 253 18.94 6.52 1.88
CA GLU A 253 19.18 7.27 0.66
C GLU A 253 17.86 7.64 -0.02
N ILE A 254 17.67 8.94 -0.33
CA ILE A 254 16.57 9.43 -1.17
C ILE A 254 17.17 10.20 -2.33
N THR A 255 16.85 9.76 -3.56
CA THR A 255 17.32 10.42 -4.78
C THR A 255 16.17 10.74 -5.71
N ASN A 256 16.31 11.84 -6.46
CA ASN A 256 15.36 12.24 -7.49
C ASN A 256 13.88 12.36 -7.02
N SER A 257 13.66 12.66 -5.73
CA SER A 257 12.35 12.95 -5.17
C SER A 257 12.06 14.44 -5.28
N ILE A 258 11.64 14.86 -6.43
CA ILE A 258 11.54 16.28 -6.76
C ILE A 258 10.35 16.60 -7.64
N THR A 259 9.58 17.61 -7.22
CA THR A 259 8.60 18.29 -8.08
C THR A 259 8.90 19.79 -8.09
N SER A 260 8.54 20.49 -9.16
CA SER A 260 8.67 21.93 -9.22
C SER A 260 7.88 22.59 -8.09
N LEU A 261 8.54 23.44 -7.32
CA LEU A 261 7.89 24.19 -6.25
C LEU A 261 7.11 25.42 -6.76
N GLY A 262 7.13 25.66 -8.07
CA GLY A 262 6.37 26.75 -8.67
C GLY A 262 6.83 28.15 -8.23
N ASN A 263 5.99 29.13 -8.49
CA ASN A 263 6.31 30.52 -8.22
C ASN A 263 5.97 30.92 -6.79
N VAL A 264 6.90 31.59 -6.11
CA VAL A 264 6.67 32.20 -4.80
C VAL A 264 6.48 33.70 -4.96
N ALA A 265 5.47 34.26 -4.36
CA ALA A 265 5.31 35.69 -4.26
C ALA A 265 6.52 36.29 -3.54
N LYS A 266 6.90 37.52 -3.94
CA LYS A 266 8.06 38.22 -3.37
C LYS A 266 8.04 38.20 -1.84
N ALA A 267 9.22 37.98 -1.25
CA ALA A 267 9.38 38.09 0.19
C ALA A 267 8.96 39.46 0.69
N THR A 268 8.35 39.47 1.82
CA THR A 268 7.98 40.70 2.56
C THR A 268 9.04 40.96 3.62
N THR A 269 8.93 42.16 4.24
CA THR A 269 9.77 42.53 5.38
C THR A 269 9.43 41.74 6.66
N ASP A 270 8.35 40.96 6.65
CA ASP A 270 7.88 40.16 7.77
C ASP A 270 8.26 38.68 7.61
N ALA A 271 9.01 38.17 8.56
CA ALA A 271 9.45 36.77 8.56
C ALA A 271 8.29 35.77 8.69
N ALA A 272 7.24 36.13 9.41
CA ALA A 272 6.06 35.28 9.56
C ALA A 272 5.25 35.22 8.26
N GLU A 273 5.11 36.34 7.56
CA GLU A 273 4.50 36.38 6.23
C GLU A 273 5.32 35.60 5.22
N PHE A 274 6.63 35.72 5.24
CA PHE A 274 7.53 34.94 4.38
C PHE A 274 7.40 33.42 4.65
N ALA A 275 7.39 33.04 5.92
CA ALA A 275 7.17 31.64 6.31
C ALA A 275 5.79 31.12 5.86
N GLY A 276 4.77 31.96 5.91
CA GLY A 276 3.44 31.67 5.37
C GLY A 276 3.48 31.37 3.88
N LYS A 277 4.07 32.26 3.10
CA LYS A 277 4.23 32.07 1.65
C LYS A 277 5.03 30.80 1.30
N LEU A 278 6.09 30.50 2.05
CA LEU A 278 6.87 29.28 1.87
C LEU A 278 6.03 28.04 2.15
N ARG A 279 5.25 28.03 3.24
CA ARG A 279 4.32 26.92 3.53
C ARG A 279 3.31 26.71 2.40
N ASP A 280 2.74 27.80 1.89
CA ASP A 280 1.75 27.72 0.81
C ASP A 280 2.35 27.14 -0.47
N VAL A 281 3.57 27.54 -0.81
CA VAL A 281 4.28 26.98 -1.96
C VAL A 281 4.55 25.50 -1.79
N ILE A 282 5.06 25.06 -0.66
CA ILE A 282 5.33 23.66 -0.36
C ILE A 282 4.01 22.87 -0.42
N LYS A 283 2.96 23.36 0.21
CA LYS A 283 1.64 22.72 0.25
C LYS A 283 1.02 22.59 -1.15
N ASN A 284 1.02 23.69 -1.92
CA ASN A 284 0.37 23.74 -3.23
C ASN A 284 1.13 22.96 -4.32
N ASN A 285 2.37 22.59 -4.06
CA ASN A 285 3.21 21.78 -4.96
C ASN A 285 3.52 20.41 -4.37
N ASN A 286 2.60 19.83 -3.63
CA ASN A 286 2.68 18.47 -3.09
C ASN A 286 3.97 18.21 -2.29
N GLY A 287 4.41 19.17 -1.51
CA GLY A 287 5.63 19.05 -0.70
C GLY A 287 6.94 19.11 -1.48
N GLY A 288 6.89 19.33 -2.81
CA GLY A 288 8.11 19.36 -3.65
C GLY A 288 8.78 18.01 -3.91
N GLY A 289 8.12 16.92 -3.56
CA GLY A 289 8.63 15.55 -3.59
C GLY A 289 8.24 14.80 -2.31
N ALA A 290 8.48 15.38 -1.15
CA ALA A 290 7.98 14.99 0.17
C ALA A 290 8.11 13.49 0.50
N THR A 291 9.24 12.89 0.17
CA THR A 291 9.52 11.49 0.50
C THR A 291 10.15 11.38 1.89
N MET A 292 9.73 10.38 2.63
CA MET A 292 10.21 10.11 3.99
C MET A 292 10.91 8.75 4.06
N ALA A 293 12.08 8.71 4.70
CA ALA A 293 12.79 7.47 5.02
C ALA A 293 13.20 7.47 6.50
N ILE A 294 12.65 6.55 7.26
CA ILE A 294 12.93 6.39 8.71
C ILE A 294 13.45 4.97 8.97
N GLY A 295 14.62 4.87 9.60
CA GLY A 295 15.22 3.59 9.95
C GLY A 295 16.63 3.42 9.42
N GLY A 296 16.94 2.29 8.82
CA GLY A 296 18.30 1.99 8.37
C GLY A 296 18.37 1.41 6.95
N GLY A 297 19.27 1.96 6.12
CA GLY A 297 19.54 1.41 4.81
C GLY A 297 18.39 1.46 3.80
N ASN A 298 17.36 2.28 4.04
CA ASN A 298 16.25 2.41 3.09
C ASN A 298 16.69 3.22 1.87
N LYS A 299 16.20 2.84 0.71
CA LYS A 299 16.50 3.49 -0.57
C LYS A 299 15.23 3.92 -1.29
N ALA A 300 15.22 5.17 -1.73
CA ALA A 300 14.18 5.73 -2.58
C ALA A 300 14.83 6.42 -3.79
N ASP A 301 14.41 6.09 -5.00
CA ASP A 301 14.91 6.72 -6.23
C ASP A 301 13.78 6.93 -7.23
N TRP A 302 13.65 8.17 -7.76
CA TRP A 302 12.52 8.59 -8.58
C TRP A 302 11.17 8.33 -7.90
N VAL A 303 11.03 8.84 -6.67
CA VAL A 303 9.90 8.57 -5.79
C VAL A 303 9.28 9.87 -5.32
N LEU A 304 7.95 9.94 -5.27
CA LEU A 304 7.24 11.13 -4.79
C LEU A 304 6.24 10.75 -3.69
N ARG A 305 6.14 11.58 -2.65
CA ARG A 305 5.14 11.47 -1.58
C ARG A 305 5.03 10.08 -0.95
N THR A 306 6.15 9.41 -0.84
CA THR A 306 6.24 8.04 -0.34
C THR A 306 6.83 8.03 1.06
N SER A 307 6.26 7.21 1.93
CA SER A 307 6.77 6.99 3.29
C SER A 307 7.38 5.60 3.42
N ILE A 308 8.65 5.55 3.81
CA ILE A 308 9.41 4.31 4.00
C ILE A 308 9.84 4.22 5.47
N ILE A 309 9.42 3.18 6.17
CA ILE A 309 9.73 2.99 7.59
C ILE A 309 10.29 1.59 7.81
N GLY A 310 11.48 1.49 8.37
CA GLY A 310 12.09 0.20 8.69
C GLY A 310 13.50 0.05 8.18
N VAL A 311 13.86 -1.15 7.72
CA VAL A 311 15.24 -1.48 7.36
C VAL A 311 15.34 -2.08 5.96
N ASN A 312 16.30 -1.59 5.17
CA ASN A 312 16.61 -2.11 3.83
C ASN A 312 15.42 -2.18 2.87
N ASN A 313 14.45 -1.27 3.02
CA ASN A 313 13.36 -1.17 2.05
C ASN A 313 13.84 -0.37 0.84
N THR A 314 13.43 -0.79 -0.35
CA THR A 314 13.76 -0.13 -1.62
C THR A 314 12.50 0.24 -2.37
N VAL A 315 12.36 1.51 -2.72
CA VAL A 315 11.27 2.00 -3.58
C VAL A 315 11.89 2.71 -4.75
N THR A 316 11.60 2.27 -5.96
CA THR A 316 12.18 2.83 -7.17
C THR A 316 11.14 3.09 -8.24
N GLY A 317 11.20 4.26 -8.81
CA GLY A 317 10.52 4.63 -10.05
C GLY A 317 11.52 4.85 -11.18
N THR A 318 11.08 5.53 -12.21
CA THR A 318 11.92 6.02 -13.31
C THR A 318 11.57 7.46 -13.64
N ASN A 319 12.46 8.16 -14.32
CA ASN A 319 12.20 9.53 -14.76
C ASN A 319 10.94 9.58 -15.67
N GLY A 320 9.94 10.32 -15.26
CA GLY A 320 8.64 10.44 -15.95
C GLY A 320 7.66 9.30 -15.66
N SER A 321 8.03 8.36 -14.78
CA SER A 321 7.17 7.30 -14.23
C SER A 321 7.61 7.01 -12.79
N GLU A 322 7.48 8.03 -11.98
CA GLU A 322 7.89 8.00 -10.57
C GLU A 322 6.98 7.04 -9.78
N ALA A 323 7.57 6.33 -8.82
CA ALA A 323 6.79 5.59 -7.81
C ALA A 323 6.18 6.60 -6.83
N THR A 324 4.85 6.62 -6.70
CA THR A 324 4.17 7.71 -5.97
C THR A 324 3.19 7.23 -4.93
N ASP A 325 3.05 8.02 -3.86
CA ASP A 325 1.98 7.87 -2.86
C ASP A 325 2.00 6.50 -2.15
N ASN A 326 3.19 5.92 -1.97
CA ASN A 326 3.34 4.62 -1.33
C ASN A 326 3.59 4.74 0.18
N PHE A 327 3.11 3.77 0.92
CA PHE A 327 3.46 3.55 2.32
C PHE A 327 4.09 2.17 2.47
N VAL A 328 5.38 2.13 2.80
CA VAL A 328 6.17 0.89 2.92
C VAL A 328 6.75 0.79 4.33
N ALA A 329 6.34 -0.21 5.08
CA ALA A 329 6.81 -0.44 6.45
C ALA A 329 7.26 -1.88 6.66
N GLY A 330 8.46 -2.05 7.23
CA GLY A 330 9.02 -3.37 7.54
C GLY A 330 10.47 -3.52 7.11
N VAL A 331 10.84 -4.73 6.71
CA VAL A 331 12.23 -5.08 6.39
C VAL A 331 12.32 -5.68 4.99
N SER A 332 13.30 -5.19 4.21
CA SER A 332 13.66 -5.75 2.89
C SER A 332 12.49 -5.80 1.88
N ASN A 333 11.58 -4.84 1.95
CA ASN A 333 10.53 -4.71 0.94
C ASN A 333 11.08 -3.99 -0.29
N THR A 334 10.65 -4.40 -1.46
CA THR A 334 10.98 -3.77 -2.75
C THR A 334 9.71 -3.36 -3.46
N VAL A 335 9.63 -2.10 -3.91
CA VAL A 335 8.56 -1.57 -4.74
C VAL A 335 9.18 -0.98 -5.99
N THR A 336 8.73 -1.43 -7.16
CA THR A 336 9.24 -0.95 -8.45
C THR A 336 8.10 -0.35 -9.27
N ASN A 337 8.18 0.94 -9.57
CA ASN A 337 7.15 1.70 -10.29
C ASN A 337 5.75 1.66 -9.67
N GLY A 338 5.63 1.22 -8.40
CA GLY A 338 4.34 1.11 -7.70
C GLY A 338 3.74 2.47 -7.35
N THR A 339 2.42 2.56 -7.37
CA THR A 339 1.67 3.78 -7.09
C THR A 339 0.49 3.49 -6.16
N ASN A 340 0.35 4.28 -5.10
CA ASN A 340 -0.73 4.15 -4.11
C ASN A 340 -0.75 2.78 -3.41
N ASP A 341 0.41 2.22 -3.11
CA ASP A 341 0.53 0.95 -2.42
C ASP A 341 0.69 1.13 -0.91
N ILE A 342 0.05 0.26 -0.14
CA ILE A 342 0.23 0.12 1.30
C ILE A 342 0.85 -1.25 1.58
N ILE A 343 2.10 -1.26 2.01
CA ILE A 343 2.87 -2.48 2.26
C ILE A 343 3.37 -2.46 3.70
N VAL A 344 2.89 -3.38 4.50
CA VAL A 344 3.34 -3.58 5.88
C VAL A 344 3.75 -5.03 6.06
N GLY A 345 5.04 -5.29 6.09
CA GLY A 345 5.56 -6.65 6.17
C GLY A 345 7.03 -6.73 5.81
N ASN A 346 7.51 -7.93 5.58
CA ASN A 346 8.91 -8.17 5.23
C ASN A 346 9.04 -8.94 3.92
N ASN A 347 10.12 -8.68 3.18
CA ASN A 347 10.51 -9.37 1.95
C ASN A 347 9.49 -9.28 0.81
N ARG A 348 8.58 -8.32 0.83
CA ARG A 348 7.62 -8.11 -0.26
C ARG A 348 8.30 -7.49 -1.46
N ASN A 349 8.00 -8.01 -2.65
CA ASN A 349 8.48 -7.49 -3.92
C ASN A 349 7.28 -7.18 -4.81
N ILE A 350 7.03 -5.91 -5.08
CA ILE A 350 5.80 -5.41 -5.68
C ILE A 350 6.14 -4.57 -6.91
N SER A 351 5.41 -4.78 -7.98
CA SER A 351 5.43 -3.92 -9.16
C SER A 351 4.02 -3.57 -9.68
N GLY A 352 2.97 -4.02 -9.01
CA GLY A 352 1.59 -3.57 -9.21
C GLY A 352 1.31 -2.22 -8.58
N ASN A 353 0.08 -1.73 -8.74
CA ASN A 353 -0.39 -0.46 -8.19
C ASN A 353 -1.65 -0.65 -7.36
N HIS A 354 -1.97 0.32 -6.49
CA HIS A 354 -3.20 0.37 -5.68
C HIS A 354 -3.38 -0.87 -4.80
N SER A 355 -2.29 -1.40 -4.26
CA SER A 355 -2.28 -2.66 -3.53
C SER A 355 -2.26 -2.44 -2.02
N VAL A 356 -2.95 -3.30 -1.28
CA VAL A 356 -2.91 -3.35 0.19
C VAL A 356 -2.33 -4.70 0.62
N ILE A 357 -1.12 -4.67 1.19
CA ILE A 357 -0.39 -5.87 1.57
C ILE A 357 -0.02 -5.79 3.04
N LEU A 358 -0.57 -6.67 3.84
CA LEU A 358 -0.34 -6.75 5.28
C LEU A 358 0.19 -8.14 5.65
N GLY A 359 1.49 -8.22 5.93
CA GLY A 359 2.20 -9.45 6.28
C GLY A 359 3.40 -9.73 5.40
N GLY A 360 4.40 -10.40 5.95
CA GLY A 360 5.63 -10.77 5.26
C GLY A 360 5.46 -11.96 4.30
N ILE A 361 6.52 -12.25 3.56
CA ILE A 361 6.62 -13.44 2.70
C ILE A 361 8.01 -14.07 2.87
N ASP A 362 8.08 -15.40 2.83
CA ASP A 362 9.34 -16.14 2.97
C ASP A 362 10.13 -16.19 1.66
N THR A 363 9.44 -16.08 0.53
CA THR A 363 10.03 -16.13 -0.80
C THR A 363 9.90 -14.79 -1.50
N THR A 364 10.94 -14.38 -2.24
CA THR A 364 10.95 -13.12 -2.99
C THR A 364 10.17 -13.21 -4.31
N THR A 365 8.94 -13.68 -4.28
CA THR A 365 8.09 -13.69 -5.48
C THR A 365 7.62 -12.27 -5.78
N VAL A 366 7.74 -11.85 -7.02
CA VAL A 366 7.26 -10.53 -7.46
C VAL A 366 5.75 -10.58 -7.66
N MET A 367 5.03 -9.68 -7.02
CA MET A 367 3.60 -9.45 -7.25
C MET A 367 3.43 -8.29 -8.24
N ASN A 368 3.03 -8.63 -9.46
CA ASN A 368 2.91 -7.67 -10.56
C ASN A 368 1.47 -7.17 -10.75
N ASN A 369 0.53 -7.77 -10.04
CA ASN A 369 -0.89 -7.47 -10.16
C ASN A 369 -1.26 -6.19 -9.44
N SER A 370 -2.22 -5.47 -10.00
CA SER A 370 -2.74 -4.22 -9.46
C SER A 370 -4.10 -4.41 -8.79
N ASP A 371 -4.48 -3.43 -7.96
CA ASP A 371 -5.76 -3.41 -7.23
C ASP A 371 -5.94 -4.63 -6.30
N VAL A 372 -4.84 -5.14 -5.73
CA VAL A 372 -4.84 -6.38 -4.95
C VAL A 372 -4.90 -6.13 -3.45
N VAL A 373 -5.48 -7.09 -2.73
CA VAL A 373 -5.43 -7.15 -1.27
C VAL A 373 -4.82 -8.48 -0.83
N ALA A 374 -3.70 -8.44 -0.12
CA ALA A 374 -3.05 -9.61 0.45
C ALA A 374 -2.83 -9.42 1.96
N VAL A 375 -3.58 -10.13 2.77
CA VAL A 375 -3.52 -10.05 4.23
C VAL A 375 -3.14 -11.39 4.84
N GLY A 376 -1.96 -11.45 5.44
CA GLY A 376 -1.43 -12.65 6.09
C GLY A 376 0.00 -12.97 5.66
N HIS A 377 0.68 -13.76 6.48
CA HIS A 377 2.01 -14.28 6.16
C HIS A 377 1.94 -15.19 4.92
N ASN A 378 2.82 -15.01 3.97
CA ASN A 378 2.85 -15.74 2.69
C ASN A 378 1.56 -15.61 1.85
N SER A 379 0.67 -14.66 2.15
CA SER A 379 -0.47 -14.41 1.27
C SER A 379 0.01 -13.87 -0.09
N ASN A 380 -0.60 -14.33 -1.18
CA ASN A 380 -0.21 -13.92 -2.53
C ASN A 380 -1.43 -13.73 -3.45
N VAL A 381 -1.31 -12.87 -4.44
CA VAL A 381 -2.37 -12.59 -5.42
C VAL A 381 -1.77 -12.67 -6.83
N LEU A 382 -2.36 -13.49 -7.67
CA LEU A 382 -1.88 -13.82 -9.01
C LEU A 382 -2.74 -13.21 -10.14
N VAL A 383 -3.75 -12.44 -9.78
CA VAL A 383 -4.69 -11.80 -10.71
C VAL A 383 -5.02 -10.40 -10.25
N ASP A 384 -5.21 -9.48 -11.18
CA ASP A 384 -5.62 -8.11 -10.86
C ASP A 384 -6.96 -8.08 -10.12
N GLY A 385 -7.10 -7.19 -9.16
CA GLY A 385 -8.30 -7.06 -8.34
C GLY A 385 -8.58 -8.25 -7.41
N GLY A 386 -7.63 -9.17 -7.25
CA GLY A 386 -7.76 -10.34 -6.39
C GLY A 386 -7.57 -10.01 -4.92
N VAL A 387 -8.19 -10.81 -4.05
CA VAL A 387 -8.13 -10.65 -2.59
C VAL A 387 -7.72 -11.98 -1.95
N ALA A 388 -6.58 -12.00 -1.25
CA ALA A 388 -6.11 -13.16 -0.48
C ALA A 388 -6.11 -12.85 1.03
N ILE A 389 -6.86 -13.59 1.82
CA ILE A 389 -6.99 -13.36 3.27
C ILE A 389 -6.59 -14.63 4.03
N GLY A 390 -5.62 -14.47 4.91
CA GLY A 390 -5.09 -15.54 5.77
C GLY A 390 -3.70 -15.99 5.35
N ALA A 391 -2.96 -16.57 6.29
CA ALA A 391 -1.61 -17.07 6.03
C ALA A 391 -1.60 -18.12 4.91
N ASN A 392 -0.65 -18.03 3.99
CA ASN A 392 -0.53 -18.90 2.81
C ASN A 392 -1.77 -18.93 1.89
N SER A 393 -2.63 -17.93 1.94
CA SER A 393 -3.76 -17.83 1.01
C SER A 393 -3.28 -17.30 -0.35
N VAL A 394 -3.79 -17.89 -1.44
CA VAL A 394 -3.47 -17.47 -2.81
C VAL A 394 -4.75 -17.16 -3.58
N ALA A 395 -4.87 -15.94 -4.09
CA ALA A 395 -5.95 -15.53 -4.97
C ALA A 395 -5.50 -15.66 -6.44
N SER A 396 -5.99 -16.68 -7.13
CA SER A 396 -5.61 -17.01 -8.52
C SER A 396 -6.79 -16.99 -9.50
N THR A 397 -8.01 -16.74 -9.02
CA THR A 397 -9.21 -16.79 -9.84
C THR A 397 -9.58 -15.41 -10.33
N ALA A 398 -9.45 -15.18 -11.63
CA ALA A 398 -9.81 -13.93 -12.28
C ALA A 398 -11.33 -13.75 -12.40
N ALA A 399 -11.77 -12.54 -12.65
CA ALA A 399 -13.15 -12.21 -13.00
C ALA A 399 -13.65 -13.01 -14.21
N GLY A 400 -14.96 -13.10 -14.35
CA GLY A 400 -15.60 -13.74 -15.53
C GLY A 400 -15.83 -15.25 -15.40
N GLN A 401 -15.59 -15.84 -14.20
CA GLN A 401 -15.89 -17.25 -13.98
C GLN A 401 -17.37 -17.51 -13.88
N VAL A 402 -17.84 -18.50 -14.65
CA VAL A 402 -19.23 -18.95 -14.63
C VAL A 402 -19.41 -19.96 -13.51
N GLY A 403 -20.40 -19.75 -12.66
CA GLY A 403 -20.71 -20.61 -11.52
C GLY A 403 -21.12 -22.02 -11.95
N TYR A 404 -20.88 -22.97 -11.08
CA TYR A 404 -21.31 -24.36 -11.28
C TYR A 404 -22.84 -24.41 -11.51
N ASN A 405 -23.28 -25.18 -12.48
CA ASN A 405 -24.70 -25.36 -12.81
C ASN A 405 -25.45 -24.08 -13.28
N ALA A 406 -24.76 -23.11 -13.81
CA ALA A 406 -25.37 -21.86 -14.29
C ALA A 406 -26.40 -22.01 -15.42
N ALA A 407 -26.45 -23.18 -16.08
CA ALA A 407 -27.41 -23.51 -17.13
C ALA A 407 -27.53 -22.44 -18.26
N GLY A 408 -26.40 -21.80 -18.61
CA GLY A 408 -26.35 -20.75 -19.62
C GLY A 408 -26.62 -19.33 -19.11
N ASN A 409 -26.91 -19.15 -17.82
CA ASN A 409 -27.03 -17.84 -17.21
C ASN A 409 -25.66 -17.14 -17.12
N THR A 410 -25.61 -15.87 -17.55
CA THR A 410 -24.40 -15.06 -17.60
C THR A 410 -24.53 -13.72 -16.85
N ASN A 411 -25.62 -13.53 -16.12
CA ASN A 411 -25.80 -12.35 -15.27
C ASN A 411 -24.86 -12.41 -14.05
N SER A 412 -24.77 -11.33 -13.27
CA SER A 412 -23.87 -11.19 -12.14
C SER A 412 -24.11 -12.16 -10.98
N THR A 413 -25.27 -12.81 -10.93
CA THR A 413 -25.59 -13.87 -9.96
C THR A 413 -24.82 -15.17 -10.28
N TRP A 414 -24.60 -15.46 -11.56
CA TRP A 414 -24.02 -16.70 -12.05
C TRP A 414 -22.63 -16.56 -12.63
N LYS A 415 -22.18 -15.33 -12.90
CA LYS A 415 -20.86 -15.04 -13.45
C LYS A 415 -20.18 -13.95 -12.64
N SER A 416 -18.98 -14.21 -12.14
CA SER A 416 -18.24 -13.22 -11.36
C SER A 416 -17.86 -12.00 -12.20
N THR A 417 -18.08 -10.80 -11.68
CA THR A 417 -17.73 -9.53 -12.33
C THR A 417 -16.39 -8.97 -11.86
N ALA A 418 -15.87 -9.47 -10.75
CA ALA A 418 -14.55 -9.13 -10.18
C ALA A 418 -13.77 -10.41 -9.87
N SER A 419 -12.47 -10.26 -9.65
CA SER A 419 -11.60 -11.36 -9.21
C SER A 419 -11.99 -11.86 -7.82
N ALA A 420 -11.66 -13.11 -7.55
CA ALA A 420 -12.14 -13.80 -6.36
C ALA A 420 -11.46 -13.32 -5.06
N VAL A 421 -12.21 -13.47 -3.97
CA VAL A 421 -11.67 -13.47 -2.61
C VAL A 421 -11.28 -14.91 -2.24
N SER A 422 -10.00 -15.16 -1.98
CA SER A 422 -9.48 -16.44 -1.55
C SER A 422 -9.11 -16.41 -0.06
N VAL A 423 -9.59 -17.40 0.67
CA VAL A 423 -9.21 -17.65 2.07
C VAL A 423 -8.27 -18.86 2.23
N GLY A 424 -7.76 -19.39 1.12
CA GLY A 424 -6.92 -20.59 1.09
C GLY A 424 -6.04 -20.65 -0.16
N ASP A 425 -5.52 -21.84 -0.43
CA ASP A 425 -4.75 -22.16 -1.62
C ASP A 425 -5.06 -23.59 -2.04
N THR A 426 -5.83 -23.73 -3.11
CA THR A 426 -6.25 -25.07 -3.61
C THR A 426 -5.08 -25.87 -4.17
N ALA A 427 -4.05 -25.22 -4.71
CA ALA A 427 -2.88 -25.90 -5.24
C ALA A 427 -2.06 -26.59 -4.14
N ASN A 428 -2.06 -26.00 -2.94
CA ASN A 428 -1.37 -26.54 -1.76
C ASN A 428 -2.30 -27.16 -0.72
N ASN A 429 -3.56 -27.45 -1.08
CA ASN A 429 -4.58 -28.05 -0.20
C ASN A 429 -4.85 -27.24 1.08
N ILE A 430 -4.79 -25.92 1.01
CA ILE A 430 -5.11 -25.04 2.13
C ILE A 430 -6.56 -24.56 2.00
N THR A 431 -7.40 -24.97 2.93
CA THR A 431 -8.82 -24.56 2.99
C THR A 431 -9.16 -23.98 4.36
N ARG A 432 -10.18 -23.11 4.41
CA ARG A 432 -10.70 -22.53 5.66
C ARG A 432 -12.21 -22.54 5.68
N GLN A 433 -12.77 -22.73 6.87
CA GLN A 433 -14.18 -22.47 7.10
C GLN A 433 -14.39 -20.96 7.27
N ILE A 434 -15.48 -20.46 6.70
CA ILE A 434 -15.97 -19.13 7.00
C ILE A 434 -17.09 -19.31 8.04
N THR A 435 -16.85 -18.90 9.28
CA THR A 435 -17.76 -19.11 10.41
C THR A 435 -18.54 -17.83 10.73
N SER A 436 -19.66 -18.01 11.50
CA SER A 436 -20.48 -16.88 11.98
C SER A 436 -21.14 -16.05 10.86
N ILE A 437 -21.46 -16.70 9.74
CA ILE A 437 -22.20 -16.08 8.64
C ILE A 437 -23.70 -16.14 8.96
N ALA A 438 -24.37 -15.00 8.90
CA ALA A 438 -25.82 -14.92 8.94
C ALA A 438 -26.44 -15.52 7.67
N ALA A 439 -27.73 -15.83 7.73
CA ALA A 439 -28.48 -16.28 6.56
C ALA A 439 -28.51 -15.19 5.48
N GLY A 440 -28.18 -15.56 4.24
CA GLY A 440 -28.24 -14.67 3.09
C GLY A 440 -29.69 -14.27 2.76
N THR A 441 -29.86 -13.06 2.23
CA THR A 441 -31.17 -12.49 1.86
C THR A 441 -31.30 -12.23 0.36
N GLN A 442 -30.16 -12.11 -0.33
CA GLN A 442 -30.09 -11.86 -1.77
C GLN A 442 -29.45 -13.06 -2.49
N ASP A 443 -29.71 -13.18 -3.78
CA ASP A 443 -29.19 -14.27 -4.62
C ASP A 443 -27.65 -14.31 -4.69
N THR A 444 -26.99 -13.21 -4.33
CA THR A 444 -25.53 -13.09 -4.32
C THR A 444 -24.91 -13.26 -2.93
N ASP A 445 -25.70 -13.49 -1.91
CA ASP A 445 -25.21 -13.66 -0.54
C ASP A 445 -24.69 -15.09 -0.31
N ALA A 446 -23.80 -15.24 0.65
CA ALA A 446 -23.34 -16.55 1.08
C ALA A 446 -24.45 -17.30 1.82
N VAL A 447 -24.59 -18.59 1.51
CA VAL A 447 -25.54 -19.49 2.16
C VAL A 447 -24.88 -20.15 3.37
N ASN A 448 -25.54 -20.11 4.53
CA ASN A 448 -25.09 -20.85 5.69
C ASN A 448 -25.69 -22.28 5.77
N VAL A 449 -25.10 -23.13 6.62
CA VAL A 449 -25.52 -24.53 6.78
C VAL A 449 -26.98 -24.67 7.22
N ALA A 450 -27.50 -23.71 8.00
CA ALA A 450 -28.91 -23.75 8.44
C ALA A 450 -29.89 -23.56 7.27
N GLN A 451 -29.61 -22.64 6.35
CA GLN A 451 -30.39 -22.44 5.13
C GLN A 451 -30.35 -23.69 4.24
N LEU A 452 -29.16 -24.26 4.00
CA LEU A 452 -29.01 -25.48 3.20
C LEU A 452 -29.80 -26.65 3.81
N ARG A 453 -29.71 -26.84 5.13
CA ARG A 453 -30.49 -27.88 5.85
C ARG A 453 -31.98 -27.68 5.67
N ASN A 454 -32.50 -26.47 5.88
CA ASN A 454 -33.92 -26.16 5.73
C ASN A 454 -34.46 -26.46 4.32
N VAL A 455 -33.75 -26.06 3.29
CA VAL A 455 -34.10 -26.34 1.88
C VAL A 455 -34.06 -27.86 1.61
N SER A 456 -33.07 -28.57 2.12
CA SER A 456 -32.91 -30.02 1.94
C SER A 456 -34.07 -30.78 2.63
N GLU A 457 -34.36 -30.44 3.89
CA GLU A 457 -35.47 -31.06 4.66
C GLU A 457 -36.83 -30.80 4.02
N GLY A 458 -37.05 -29.55 3.53
CA GLY A 458 -38.27 -29.19 2.81
C GLY A 458 -38.44 -30.00 1.52
N SER A 459 -37.41 -30.12 0.70
CA SER A 459 -37.43 -30.87 -0.54
C SER A 459 -37.69 -32.38 -0.31
N ILE A 460 -37.03 -32.94 0.71
CA ILE A 460 -37.24 -34.35 1.10
C ILE A 460 -38.66 -34.60 1.58
N SER A 461 -39.20 -33.68 2.41
CA SER A 461 -40.57 -33.78 2.91
C SER A 461 -41.60 -33.73 1.77
N GLN A 462 -41.42 -32.86 0.78
CA GLN A 462 -42.25 -32.78 -0.41
C GLN A 462 -42.18 -34.05 -1.25
N ALA A 463 -40.98 -34.56 -1.51
CA ALA A 463 -40.78 -35.81 -2.25
C ALA A 463 -41.44 -37.00 -1.56
N LYS A 464 -41.26 -37.09 -0.23
CA LYS A 464 -41.90 -38.12 0.57
C LYS A 464 -43.43 -38.04 0.54
N SER A 465 -43.99 -36.83 0.73
CA SER A 465 -45.46 -36.63 0.66
C SER A 465 -46.02 -37.01 -0.71
N TYR A 466 -45.32 -36.64 -1.77
CA TYR A 466 -45.74 -37.03 -3.13
C TYR A 466 -45.71 -38.56 -3.29
N THR A 467 -44.61 -39.21 -2.89
CA THR A 467 -44.45 -40.65 -2.98
C THR A 467 -45.49 -41.42 -2.15
N ASP A 468 -45.73 -40.98 -0.91
CA ASP A 468 -46.71 -41.58 -0.02
C ASP A 468 -48.14 -41.45 -0.59
N SER A 469 -48.45 -40.31 -1.22
CA SER A 469 -49.73 -40.09 -1.91
C SER A 469 -49.90 -41.04 -3.12
N GLN A 470 -48.85 -41.18 -3.97
CA GLN A 470 -48.93 -42.08 -5.12
C GLN A 470 -49.05 -43.57 -4.70
N VAL A 471 -48.27 -43.99 -3.71
CA VAL A 471 -48.35 -45.33 -3.16
C VAL A 471 -49.70 -45.62 -2.57
N SER A 472 -50.30 -44.64 -1.86
CA SER A 472 -51.65 -44.80 -1.28
C SER A 472 -52.72 -44.99 -2.37
N LYS A 473 -52.67 -44.21 -3.45
CA LYS A 473 -53.57 -44.33 -4.61
C LYS A 473 -53.41 -45.70 -5.33
N VAL A 474 -52.17 -46.10 -5.61
CA VAL A 474 -51.91 -47.40 -6.25
C VAL A 474 -52.39 -48.55 -5.36
N GLY A 475 -52.16 -48.45 -4.04
CA GLY A 475 -52.64 -49.46 -3.09
C GLY A 475 -54.19 -49.57 -3.03
N ALA A 476 -54.87 -48.41 -3.02
CA ALA A 476 -56.33 -48.35 -3.05
C ALA A 476 -56.90 -48.90 -4.36
N ALA A 477 -56.33 -48.53 -5.48
CA ALA A 477 -56.71 -49.03 -6.82
C ALA A 477 -56.53 -50.54 -6.97
N SER A 478 -55.40 -51.04 -6.46
CA SER A 478 -55.14 -52.50 -6.43
C SER A 478 -56.10 -53.26 -5.54
N ALA A 479 -56.45 -52.71 -4.36
CA ALA A 479 -57.43 -53.28 -3.47
C ALA A 479 -58.82 -53.29 -4.09
N ALA A 480 -59.21 -52.20 -4.79
CA ALA A 480 -60.49 -52.12 -5.51
C ALA A 480 -60.59 -53.20 -6.61
N LEU A 481 -59.53 -53.36 -7.42
CA LEU A 481 -59.49 -54.39 -8.46
C LEU A 481 -59.49 -55.82 -7.86
N ALA A 482 -58.82 -56.04 -6.76
CA ALA A 482 -58.84 -57.33 -6.04
C ALA A 482 -60.20 -57.69 -5.43
N GLY A 483 -61.01 -56.67 -5.11
CA GLY A 483 -62.37 -56.85 -4.61
C GLY A 483 -63.40 -57.24 -5.64
N LEU A 484 -63.04 -57.31 -6.92
CA LEU A 484 -63.93 -57.69 -8.00
C LEU A 484 -64.04 -59.20 -8.09
N HIS A 485 -65.23 -59.74 -7.82
CA HIS A 485 -65.50 -61.15 -7.89
C HIS A 485 -66.62 -61.46 -8.92
N PRO A 486 -66.47 -62.43 -9.80
CA PRO A 486 -67.52 -62.86 -10.69
C PRO A 486 -68.55 -63.68 -9.93
N LEU A 487 -69.82 -63.60 -10.33
CA LEU A 487 -70.84 -64.51 -9.92
C LEU A 487 -70.58 -65.94 -10.43
N ASP A 488 -71.25 -66.94 -9.81
CA ASP A 488 -71.19 -68.33 -10.24
C ASP A 488 -71.69 -68.49 -11.72
N PHE A 489 -71.20 -69.51 -12.44
CA PHE A 489 -71.55 -69.75 -13.82
C PHE A 489 -73.02 -70.07 -13.96
N ASP A 490 -73.75 -69.31 -14.83
CA ASP A 490 -75.05 -69.64 -15.34
C ASP A 490 -75.02 -69.89 -16.82
N ARG A 491 -75.71 -70.92 -17.30
CA ARG A 491 -75.78 -71.23 -18.73
C ARG A 491 -76.49 -70.19 -19.58
N ASN A 492 -77.46 -69.48 -18.96
CA ASN A 492 -78.27 -68.50 -19.61
C ASN A 492 -77.67 -67.11 -19.54
N ASP A 493 -76.98 -66.78 -18.42
CA ASP A 493 -76.33 -65.49 -18.20
C ASP A 493 -74.77 -65.61 -18.18
N LYS A 494 -74.14 -65.39 -19.32
CA LYS A 494 -72.70 -65.52 -19.48
C LYS A 494 -71.88 -64.31 -19.03
N TRP A 495 -72.51 -63.16 -18.78
CA TRP A 495 -71.87 -61.93 -18.34
C TRP A 495 -72.23 -61.66 -16.89
N SER A 496 -71.20 -61.28 -16.13
CA SER A 496 -71.36 -60.67 -14.82
C SER A 496 -70.58 -59.40 -14.67
N PHE A 497 -71.10 -58.46 -13.91
CA PHE A 497 -70.43 -57.19 -13.63
C PHE A 497 -70.22 -57.11 -12.13
N SER A 498 -69.07 -56.58 -11.74
CA SER A 498 -68.73 -56.41 -10.35
C SER A 498 -68.22 -54.99 -10.12
N VAL A 499 -68.53 -54.45 -8.95
CA VAL A 499 -67.99 -53.17 -8.45
C VAL A 499 -67.25 -53.49 -7.18
N GLY A 500 -66.03 -53.01 -7.08
CA GLY A 500 -65.19 -53.15 -5.90
C GLY A 500 -64.74 -51.75 -5.38
N VAL A 501 -64.67 -51.62 -4.10
CA VAL A 501 -64.12 -50.42 -3.46
C VAL A 501 -62.91 -50.87 -2.67
N GLY A 502 -61.78 -50.20 -2.92
CA GLY A 502 -60.56 -50.43 -2.18
C GLY A 502 -60.17 -49.20 -1.39
N ASN A 503 -59.73 -49.41 -0.17
CA ASN A 503 -59.17 -48.35 0.67
C ASN A 503 -57.75 -48.79 1.08
N TYR A 504 -56.79 -47.89 0.94
CA TYR A 504 -55.42 -48.11 1.41
C TYR A 504 -54.84 -46.80 1.94
N LYS A 505 -54.44 -46.83 3.22
CA LYS A 505 -54.03 -45.59 3.92
C LYS A 505 -55.12 -44.52 3.77
N ASN A 506 -54.82 -43.40 3.21
CA ASN A 506 -55.73 -42.24 3.09
C ASN A 506 -56.32 -42.11 1.67
N SER A 507 -56.29 -43.14 0.85
CA SER A 507 -56.87 -43.17 -0.51
C SER A 507 -57.96 -44.23 -0.61
N SER A 508 -59.03 -43.89 -1.29
CA SER A 508 -60.12 -44.81 -1.65
C SER A 508 -60.30 -44.75 -3.16
N GLU A 509 -60.42 -45.91 -3.78
CA GLU A 509 -60.63 -46.06 -5.21
C GLU A 509 -61.77 -47.02 -5.48
N THR A 510 -62.46 -46.83 -6.59
CA THR A 510 -63.54 -47.73 -7.03
C THR A 510 -63.11 -48.42 -8.31
N ALA A 511 -63.37 -49.69 -8.43
CA ALA A 511 -63.11 -50.45 -9.65
C ALA A 511 -64.43 -51.07 -10.17
N ILE A 512 -64.52 -51.17 -11.49
CA ILE A 512 -65.56 -51.91 -12.15
C ILE A 512 -64.94 -53.03 -12.98
N GLY A 513 -65.54 -54.18 -13.01
CA GLY A 513 -65.11 -55.30 -13.80
C GLY A 513 -66.24 -55.98 -14.53
N ALA A 514 -65.97 -56.43 -15.73
CA ALA A 514 -66.85 -57.26 -16.53
C ALA A 514 -66.22 -58.64 -16.67
N PHE A 515 -66.99 -59.68 -16.43
CA PHE A 515 -66.56 -61.06 -16.55
C PHE A 515 -67.44 -61.78 -17.56
N TYR A 516 -66.81 -62.49 -18.49
CA TYR A 516 -67.48 -63.27 -19.49
C TYR A 516 -67.10 -64.75 -19.34
N ARG A 517 -68.13 -65.62 -19.10
CA ARG A 517 -67.93 -67.07 -18.93
C ARG A 517 -68.63 -67.80 -20.09
N PRO A 518 -67.92 -68.15 -21.17
CA PRO A 518 -68.53 -68.90 -22.30
C PRO A 518 -68.97 -70.29 -21.89
N ASN A 519 -68.28 -70.87 -20.88
CA ASN A 519 -68.57 -72.19 -20.30
C ASN A 519 -68.07 -72.26 -18.85
N GLU A 520 -68.39 -73.34 -18.14
CA GLU A 520 -68.03 -73.54 -16.74
C GLU A 520 -66.54 -73.55 -16.47
N ASN A 521 -65.71 -73.85 -17.47
CA ASN A 521 -64.24 -74.00 -17.37
C ASN A 521 -63.45 -72.82 -17.90
N THR A 522 -64.10 -71.80 -18.46
CA THR A 522 -63.43 -70.66 -19.08
C THR A 522 -64.05 -69.35 -18.62
N MET A 523 -63.24 -68.39 -18.24
CA MET A 523 -63.68 -67.04 -17.90
C MET A 523 -62.69 -66.02 -18.45
N PHE A 524 -63.18 -64.99 -19.11
CA PHE A 524 -62.43 -63.78 -19.45
C PHE A 524 -62.93 -62.63 -18.59
N ASN A 525 -62.01 -61.76 -18.16
CA ASN A 525 -62.37 -60.59 -17.41
C ASN A 525 -61.59 -59.36 -17.87
N ILE A 526 -62.24 -58.24 -17.80
CA ILE A 526 -61.62 -56.95 -17.95
C ILE A 526 -62.13 -56.06 -16.80
N ALA A 527 -61.22 -55.31 -16.19
CA ALA A 527 -61.59 -54.43 -15.12
C ALA A 527 -60.80 -53.13 -15.20
N THR A 528 -61.35 -52.03 -14.70
CA THR A 528 -60.67 -50.76 -14.61
C THR A 528 -61.05 -50.02 -13.31
N THR A 529 -60.13 -49.22 -12.78
CA THR A 529 -60.47 -48.31 -11.69
C THR A 529 -61.12 -47.06 -12.24
N LEU A 530 -61.99 -46.45 -11.47
CA LEU A 530 -62.76 -45.25 -11.78
C LEU A 530 -62.33 -44.12 -10.83
N GLY A 531 -62.02 -42.94 -11.35
CA GLY A 531 -61.92 -41.73 -10.50
C GLY A 531 -60.56 -41.11 -10.29
N GLY A 532 -59.48 -41.60 -10.90
CA GLY A 532 -58.15 -41.03 -10.71
C GLY A 532 -57.42 -40.67 -12.01
N SER A 533 -56.39 -39.87 -11.93
CA SER A 533 -55.45 -39.61 -13.03
C SER A 533 -54.63 -40.84 -13.40
N ASN A 534 -54.62 -41.89 -12.58
CA ASN A 534 -53.85 -43.11 -12.74
C ASN A 534 -54.76 -44.32 -12.75
N ASN A 535 -55.66 -44.40 -13.74
CA ASN A 535 -56.53 -45.56 -13.87
C ASN A 535 -55.72 -46.82 -14.15
N MET A 536 -55.99 -47.87 -13.37
CA MET A 536 -55.45 -49.19 -13.57
C MET A 536 -56.43 -50.04 -14.43
N ILE A 537 -55.91 -50.71 -15.40
CA ILE A 537 -56.67 -51.64 -16.23
C ILE A 537 -56.11 -53.04 -15.98
N SER A 538 -56.96 -53.97 -15.73
CA SER A 538 -56.68 -55.40 -15.58
C SER A 538 -57.48 -56.23 -16.57
N ALA A 539 -56.83 -57.10 -17.26
CA ALA A 539 -57.49 -58.08 -18.11
C ALA A 539 -56.94 -59.49 -17.83
N GLY A 540 -57.81 -60.46 -17.82
CA GLY A 540 -57.42 -61.83 -17.47
C GLY A 540 -58.25 -62.88 -18.19
N ALA A 541 -57.68 -64.03 -18.42
CA ALA A 541 -58.33 -65.25 -18.89
C ALA A 541 -58.06 -66.38 -17.90
N ASN A 542 -59.10 -67.05 -17.47
CA ASN A 542 -59.03 -68.13 -16.47
C ASN A 542 -59.56 -69.42 -17.09
N PHE A 543 -58.83 -70.49 -16.93
CA PHE A 543 -59.18 -71.80 -17.49
C PHE A 543 -59.10 -72.85 -16.39
N LYS A 544 -60.13 -73.74 -16.30
CA LYS A 544 -60.10 -74.92 -15.47
C LYS A 544 -59.61 -76.09 -16.32
N PHE A 545 -58.55 -76.80 -15.87
CA PHE A 545 -58.05 -77.98 -16.49
C PHE A 545 -58.21 -79.13 -15.48
N GLY A 546 -58.79 -80.33 -15.95
CA GLY A 546 -58.95 -81.52 -15.15
C GLY A 546 -60.33 -81.75 -14.52
N GLN A 547 -60.66 -82.99 -14.17
CA GLN A 547 -61.91 -83.33 -13.47
C GLN A 547 -61.87 -82.83 -12.02
N GLY A 548 -62.63 -81.84 -11.73
CA GLY A 548 -63.09 -81.34 -10.47
C GLY A 548 -62.24 -81.59 -9.23
N THR A 549 -61.43 -80.65 -8.85
CA THR A 549 -61.14 -80.43 -7.44
C THR A 549 -61.14 -78.93 -7.18
N LYS A 550 -61.95 -78.52 -6.18
CA LYS A 550 -62.07 -77.20 -5.67
C LYS A 550 -60.78 -76.73 -5.00
N LYS A 551 -59.67 -76.60 -5.76
CA LYS A 551 -58.39 -76.12 -5.19
C LYS A 551 -57.67 -75.03 -6.01
N LEU A 552 -58.48 -74.22 -6.80
CA LEU A 552 -57.87 -73.16 -7.57
C LEU A 552 -57.89 -71.77 -6.86
N SER A 553 -58.61 -71.61 -5.74
CA SER A 553 -58.65 -70.33 -5.03
C SER A 553 -57.40 -70.04 -4.17
N ALA A 554 -56.74 -71.10 -3.67
CA ALA A 554 -55.54 -70.95 -2.84
C ALA A 554 -54.29 -70.53 -3.63
N SER A 555 -54.18 -70.96 -4.92
CA SER A 555 -53.02 -70.59 -5.77
C SER A 555 -53.08 -69.12 -6.18
N LYS A 556 -54.27 -68.51 -6.32
CA LYS A 556 -54.38 -67.10 -6.61
C LYS A 556 -54.02 -66.20 -5.41
N GLN A 557 -54.30 -66.72 -4.21
CA GLN A 557 -53.95 -66.02 -2.97
C GLN A 557 -52.39 -66.00 -2.81
N VAL A 558 -51.72 -67.10 -3.10
CA VAL A 558 -50.26 -67.21 -3.04
C VAL A 558 -49.57 -66.36 -4.08
N GLU A 559 -50.13 -66.21 -5.29
CA GLU A 559 -49.60 -65.34 -6.34
C GLU A 559 -49.70 -63.84 -5.98
N LEU A 560 -50.82 -63.41 -5.36
CA LEU A 560 -51.01 -62.06 -4.89
C LEU A 560 -50.12 -61.74 -3.68
N GLU A 561 -49.94 -62.70 -2.77
CA GLU A 561 -48.99 -62.55 -1.66
C GLU A 561 -47.55 -62.42 -2.17
N LYS A 562 -47.19 -63.15 -3.24
CA LYS A 562 -45.85 -63.05 -3.87
C LYS A 562 -45.65 -61.68 -4.54
N GLN A 563 -46.66 -61.14 -5.22
CA GLN A 563 -46.59 -59.80 -5.81
C GLN A 563 -46.49 -58.71 -4.72
N VAL A 564 -47.22 -58.85 -3.60
CA VAL A 564 -47.11 -57.93 -2.46
C VAL A 564 -45.74 -58.05 -1.79
N GLN A 565 -45.17 -59.28 -1.67
CA GLN A 565 -43.83 -59.46 -1.18
C GLN A 565 -42.76 -58.86 -2.10
N ASP A 566 -42.89 -59.00 -3.43
CA ASP A 566 -41.99 -58.40 -4.43
C ASP A 566 -42.08 -56.87 -4.38
N LEU A 567 -43.27 -56.35 -4.22
CA LEU A 567 -43.48 -54.90 -4.08
C LEU A 567 -42.87 -54.36 -2.76
N THR A 568 -43.03 -55.13 -1.67
CA THR A 568 -42.45 -54.82 -0.37
C THR A 568 -40.93 -54.87 -0.41
N GLN A 569 -40.39 -55.83 -1.13
CA GLN A 569 -38.94 -55.95 -1.32
C GLN A 569 -38.38 -54.81 -2.16
N LYS A 570 -39.07 -54.41 -3.23
CA LYS A 570 -38.68 -53.22 -4.02
C LYS A 570 -38.77 -51.91 -3.20
N TYR A 571 -39.75 -51.85 -2.32
CA TYR A 571 -39.88 -50.72 -1.36
C TYR A 571 -38.70 -50.69 -0.37
N ASN A 572 -38.33 -51.83 0.18
CA ASN A 572 -37.17 -51.95 1.09
C ASN A 572 -35.85 -51.66 0.39
N ASP A 573 -35.65 -52.14 -0.84
CA ASP A 573 -34.48 -51.83 -1.68
C ASP A 573 -34.38 -50.31 -2.01
N LEU A 574 -35.53 -49.68 -2.25
CA LEU A 574 -35.58 -48.23 -2.46
C LEU A 574 -35.21 -47.47 -1.20
N ASN A 575 -35.69 -47.92 -0.05
CA ASN A 575 -35.42 -47.34 1.26
C ASN A 575 -33.94 -47.52 1.68
N GLU A 576 -33.31 -48.66 1.36
CA GLU A 576 -31.87 -48.88 1.56
C GLU A 576 -31.01 -47.95 0.67
N LYS A 577 -31.39 -47.82 -0.60
CA LYS A 577 -30.73 -46.85 -1.53
C LYS A 577 -30.86 -45.43 -1.07
N TYR A 578 -32.04 -45.06 -0.54
CA TYR A 578 -32.31 -43.78 0.08
C TYR A 578 -31.39 -43.52 1.29
N ASN A 579 -31.32 -44.47 2.22
CA ASN A 579 -30.50 -44.38 3.42
C ASN A 579 -28.98 -44.35 3.07
N ALA A 580 -28.56 -45.10 2.03
CA ALA A 580 -27.20 -45.04 1.51
C ALA A 580 -26.84 -43.70 0.84
N LEU A 581 -27.84 -43.04 0.21
CA LEU A 581 -27.69 -41.72 -0.35
C LEU A 581 -27.57 -40.64 0.75
N MET A 582 -28.38 -40.78 1.81
CA MET A 582 -28.33 -39.90 2.99
C MET A 582 -26.99 -40.01 3.73
N ALA A 583 -26.49 -41.25 3.94
CA ALA A 583 -25.19 -41.48 4.54
C ALA A 583 -24.02 -40.91 3.71
N LYS A 584 -24.16 -40.89 2.37
CA LYS A 584 -23.20 -40.27 1.48
C LYS A 584 -23.25 -38.71 1.51
N LEU A 585 -24.42 -38.14 1.81
CA LEU A 585 -24.59 -36.71 1.98
C LEU A 585 -24.07 -36.22 3.33
N GLU A 586 -24.18 -37.03 4.38
CA GLU A 586 -23.66 -36.73 5.73
C GLU A 586 -22.13 -36.92 5.83
N SER A 587 -21.51 -37.65 4.87
CA SER A 587 -20.06 -37.88 4.82
C SER A 587 -19.28 -36.90 3.94
N LYS A 588 -19.95 -35.90 3.36
CA LYS A 588 -19.36 -34.80 2.60
C LYS A 588 -19.52 -33.48 3.34
#